data_d7af7891d753147d29310c2244eba56e
#
_entry.id   d7af7891d753147d29310c2244eba56e
#
_cell.length_a   1.000
_cell.length_b   1.000
_cell.length_c   1.000
_cell.angle_alpha   90.00
_cell.angle_beta   90.00
_cell.angle_gamma   90.00
#
_symmetry.space_group_name_H-M   'P 1'
#
loop_
_entity.id
_entity.type
_entity.pdbx_description
1 polymer ?
#
loop_
_entity_poly.entity_id
_entity_poly.type
_entity_poly.pdbx_seq_one_letter_code
_entity_poly.pdbx_strand_id
1 'polypeptide(L)'
;MARPLLLYIFSFYWHFLNALFTVEAPKSFYTVERGSNVTMECTFPVNGELKFRDLSVSWEKTDELKKQAYSLLKGKEDFESQHSDFRGRIKLLKEKLSLGQSLLEITDVKLRDAGDYRCVIGYGGADYKTINLRVKAPYRTITQGVVSTGDNKWKLTCRSEGYPQAKVIWQSRECKDLTDKANTSYEIGSDKLYRVTSTLTIKSRIDEIFYCIFWNKELQENTSAILHIAEDSADTEHRHILGAIIIMTALFGSVLLLRLCIKKVRTNKDNGTPVAALSIAKLSKDKDTRDCRDASFEDEELKYIQIEKT
;
A
#
# COMPACT_ATOMS: atom_id res chain seq x y z
N MET A 1 -13.66 -18.70 -68.63
CA MET A 1 -14.74 -17.86 -68.13
C MET A 1 -14.87 -17.87 -66.58
N ALA A 2 -14.09 -18.60 -65.80
CA ALA A 2 -14.23 -18.65 -64.32
C ALA A 2 -13.53 -17.52 -63.52
N ARG A 3 -12.50 -16.86 -64.12
CA ARG A 3 -11.71 -15.82 -63.42
C ARG A 3 -12.50 -14.54 -63.03
N PRO A 4 -13.40 -13.98 -63.88
CA PRO A 4 -14.16 -12.79 -63.46
C PRO A 4 -15.18 -13.08 -62.35
N LEU A 5 -15.75 -14.29 -62.31
CA LEU A 5 -16.70 -14.70 -61.31
C LEU A 5 -16.05 -14.80 -59.92
N LEU A 6 -14.83 -15.33 -59.83
CA LEU A 6 -14.07 -15.42 -58.58
C LEU A 6 -13.72 -14.03 -58.02
N LEU A 7 -13.35 -13.08 -58.86
CA LEU A 7 -13.09 -11.68 -58.46
C LEU A 7 -14.36 -10.99 -57.95
N TYR A 8 -15.52 -11.25 -58.57
CA TYR A 8 -16.80 -10.75 -58.10
C TYR A 8 -17.21 -11.33 -56.76
N ILE A 9 -17.05 -12.64 -56.58
CA ILE A 9 -17.31 -13.33 -55.30
C ILE A 9 -16.35 -12.82 -54.20
N PHE A 10 -15.06 -12.62 -54.52
CA PHE A 10 -14.06 -12.12 -53.58
C PHE A 10 -14.35 -10.65 -53.20
N SER A 11 -14.73 -9.80 -54.18
CA SER A 11 -15.12 -8.42 -53.93
C SER A 11 -16.40 -8.33 -53.07
N PHE A 12 -17.38 -9.20 -53.35
CA PHE A 12 -18.62 -9.27 -52.59
C PHE A 12 -18.36 -9.76 -51.16
N TYR A 13 -17.53 -10.77 -50.99
CA TYR A 13 -17.11 -11.25 -49.66
C TYR A 13 -16.31 -10.19 -48.89
N TRP A 14 -15.45 -9.43 -49.57
CA TRP A 14 -14.68 -8.34 -48.98
C TRP A 14 -15.58 -7.19 -48.48
N HIS A 15 -16.64 -6.87 -49.21
CA HIS A 15 -17.61 -5.89 -48.74
C HIS A 15 -18.46 -6.39 -47.57
N PHE A 16 -18.76 -7.67 -47.49
CA PHE A 16 -19.48 -8.25 -46.34
C PHE A 16 -18.63 -8.33 -45.08
N LEU A 17 -17.34 -8.58 -45.20
CA LEU A 17 -16.39 -8.62 -44.06
C LEU A 17 -16.16 -7.23 -43.41
N ASN A 18 -16.33 -6.16 -44.20
CA ASN A 18 -16.18 -4.78 -43.71
C ASN A 18 -17.47 -4.20 -43.09
N ALA A 19 -18.56 -4.95 -43.08
CA ALA A 19 -19.85 -4.51 -42.54
C ALA A 19 -20.19 -5.08 -41.16
N LEU A 20 -19.25 -5.81 -40.55
CA LEU A 20 -19.49 -6.37 -39.23
C LEU A 20 -19.35 -5.25 -38.15
N PHE A 21 -20.45 -4.99 -37.44
CA PHE A 21 -20.42 -4.10 -36.29
C PHE A 21 -19.58 -4.71 -35.19
N THR A 22 -18.51 -4.04 -34.79
CA THR A 22 -17.60 -4.54 -33.76
C THR A 22 -17.41 -3.51 -32.67
N VAL A 23 -17.38 -3.98 -31.43
CA VAL A 23 -17.04 -3.18 -30.24
C VAL A 23 -15.61 -3.53 -29.81
N GLU A 24 -14.79 -2.52 -29.63
CA GLU A 24 -13.41 -2.67 -29.19
C GLU A 24 -13.18 -2.01 -27.85
N ALA A 25 -12.14 -2.44 -27.14
CA ALA A 25 -11.66 -1.80 -25.91
C ALA A 25 -10.20 -1.41 -26.10
N PRO A 26 -9.85 -0.11 -26.05
CA PRO A 26 -8.46 0.35 -26.15
C PRO A 26 -7.57 -0.24 -25.07
N LYS A 27 -8.15 -0.58 -23.91
CA LYS A 27 -7.49 -1.26 -22.79
C LYS A 27 -8.34 -2.44 -22.34
N SER A 28 -7.73 -3.61 -22.23
CA SER A 28 -8.40 -4.82 -21.72
C SER A 28 -8.53 -4.82 -20.19
N PHE A 29 -7.75 -4.03 -19.48
CA PHE A 29 -7.82 -3.88 -18.02
C PHE A 29 -7.47 -2.46 -17.57
N TYR A 30 -8.02 -2.08 -16.42
CA TYR A 30 -7.72 -0.85 -15.68
C TYR A 30 -7.33 -1.23 -14.26
N THR A 31 -6.31 -0.55 -13.71
CA THR A 31 -5.91 -0.68 -12.30
C THR A 31 -6.10 0.67 -11.62
N VAL A 32 -6.80 0.70 -10.50
CA VAL A 32 -7.14 1.93 -9.78
C VAL A 32 -7.04 1.71 -8.27
N GLU A 33 -6.76 2.78 -7.54
CA GLU A 33 -6.79 2.73 -6.08
C GLU A 33 -8.23 2.89 -5.54
N ARG A 34 -8.52 2.19 -4.45
CA ARG A 34 -9.75 2.38 -3.68
C ARG A 34 -9.93 3.85 -3.31
N GLY A 35 -11.14 4.38 -3.51
CA GLY A 35 -11.48 5.79 -3.25
C GLY A 35 -11.17 6.73 -4.41
N SER A 36 -10.42 6.31 -5.43
CA SER A 36 -10.19 7.12 -6.64
C SER A 36 -11.32 6.96 -7.66
N ASN A 37 -11.24 7.70 -8.75
CA ASN A 37 -12.16 7.59 -9.88
C ASN A 37 -11.47 6.82 -11.02
N VAL A 38 -12.27 6.12 -11.83
CA VAL A 38 -11.81 5.44 -13.05
C VAL A 38 -12.78 5.68 -14.18
N THR A 39 -12.25 5.88 -15.39
CA THR A 39 -13.04 5.92 -16.62
C THR A 39 -12.63 4.77 -17.53
N MET A 40 -13.55 3.85 -17.76
CA MET A 40 -13.37 2.72 -18.68
C MET A 40 -13.98 3.06 -20.03
N GLU A 41 -13.33 2.62 -21.11
CA GLU A 41 -13.69 2.96 -22.48
C GLU A 41 -13.92 1.71 -23.31
N CYS A 42 -15.01 1.73 -24.10
CA CYS A 42 -15.14 0.92 -25.29
C CYS A 42 -15.51 1.80 -26.48
N THR A 43 -15.16 1.36 -27.69
CA THR A 43 -15.36 2.08 -28.93
C THR A 43 -16.22 1.27 -29.89
N PHE A 44 -16.99 1.96 -30.74
CA PHE A 44 -17.87 1.36 -31.73
C PHE A 44 -17.90 2.22 -32.99
N PRO A 45 -18.16 1.66 -34.16
CA PRO A 45 -18.21 2.41 -35.41
C PRO A 45 -19.46 3.29 -35.46
N VAL A 46 -19.27 4.57 -35.83
CA VAL A 46 -20.34 5.52 -36.11
C VAL A 46 -20.16 6.04 -37.56
N ASN A 47 -21.09 5.72 -38.43
CA ASN A 47 -21.08 6.17 -39.80
C ASN A 47 -22.03 7.37 -39.95
N GLY A 48 -21.47 8.58 -40.08
CA GLY A 48 -22.25 9.82 -40.16
C GLY A 48 -22.71 10.31 -38.76
N GLU A 49 -23.88 10.97 -38.73
CA GLU A 49 -24.45 11.51 -37.49
C GLU A 49 -25.10 10.43 -36.63
N LEU A 50 -24.72 10.34 -35.35
CA LEU A 50 -25.28 9.38 -34.42
C LEU A 50 -26.72 9.71 -34.07
N LYS A 51 -27.64 8.77 -34.30
CA LYS A 51 -29.05 8.88 -33.90
C LYS A 51 -29.25 8.21 -32.54
N PHE A 52 -29.35 8.98 -31.49
CA PHE A 52 -29.49 8.45 -30.11
C PHE A 52 -30.70 7.53 -29.91
N ARG A 53 -31.81 7.74 -30.66
CA ARG A 53 -32.99 6.87 -30.60
C ARG A 53 -32.72 5.43 -31.09
N ASP A 54 -31.67 5.24 -31.87
CA ASP A 54 -31.29 3.93 -32.42
C ASP A 54 -30.14 3.29 -31.63
N LEU A 55 -29.58 4.03 -30.60
CA LEU A 55 -28.48 3.62 -29.81
C LEU A 55 -28.96 2.99 -28.50
N SER A 56 -28.37 1.85 -28.18
CA SER A 56 -28.43 1.20 -26.85
C SER A 56 -27.02 0.97 -26.33
N VAL A 57 -26.77 1.36 -25.07
CA VAL A 57 -25.49 1.16 -24.37
C VAL A 57 -25.77 0.51 -23.02
N SER A 58 -25.14 -0.62 -22.74
CA SER A 58 -25.24 -1.27 -21.46
C SER A 58 -23.84 -1.58 -20.92
N TRP A 59 -23.62 -1.24 -19.68
CA TRP A 59 -22.45 -1.64 -18.92
C TRP A 59 -22.87 -2.56 -17.78
N GLU A 60 -22.33 -3.75 -17.77
CA GLU A 60 -22.71 -4.84 -16.86
C GLU A 60 -21.48 -5.39 -16.19
N LYS A 61 -21.50 -5.48 -14.88
CA LYS A 61 -20.50 -6.27 -14.14
C LYS A 61 -20.89 -7.73 -14.19
N THR A 62 -19.99 -8.59 -14.68
CA THR A 62 -20.31 -9.98 -15.07
C THR A 62 -19.67 -11.03 -14.15
N ASP A 63 -19.48 -10.71 -12.86
CA ASP A 63 -19.06 -11.68 -11.85
C ASP A 63 -20.16 -12.75 -11.60
N GLU A 64 -20.08 -13.48 -10.49
CA GLU A 64 -21.01 -14.55 -10.10
C GLU A 64 -22.51 -14.14 -10.22
N LEU A 65 -22.82 -12.88 -9.93
CA LEU A 65 -24.13 -12.27 -10.12
C LEU A 65 -24.01 -11.07 -11.08
N LYS A 66 -24.64 -11.19 -12.25
CA LYS A 66 -24.72 -10.11 -13.21
C LYS A 66 -25.35 -8.87 -12.56
N LYS A 67 -24.62 -7.74 -12.54
CA LYS A 67 -25.09 -6.47 -11.98
C LYS A 67 -25.08 -5.38 -13.05
N GLN A 68 -26.23 -4.77 -13.25
CA GLN A 68 -26.34 -3.64 -14.18
C GLN A 68 -25.63 -2.42 -13.58
N ALA A 69 -24.55 -1.95 -14.21
CA ALA A 69 -23.84 -0.76 -13.80
C ALA A 69 -24.49 0.49 -14.41
N TYR A 70 -24.79 0.46 -15.71
CA TYR A 70 -25.44 1.56 -16.42
C TYR A 70 -26.21 1.04 -17.64
N SER A 71 -27.34 1.67 -17.95
CA SER A 71 -28.15 1.33 -19.13
C SER A 71 -28.69 2.59 -19.82
N LEU A 72 -28.49 2.66 -21.14
CA LEU A 72 -29.08 3.64 -22.04
C LEU A 72 -29.84 2.88 -23.12
N LEU A 73 -31.15 3.00 -23.13
CA LEU A 73 -32.02 2.35 -24.13
C LEU A 73 -32.65 3.39 -25.01
N LYS A 74 -32.40 3.30 -26.33
CA LYS A 74 -32.94 4.24 -27.32
C LYS A 74 -32.74 5.72 -26.95
N GLY A 75 -31.50 6.02 -26.43
CA GLY A 75 -31.10 7.35 -26.00
C GLY A 75 -31.63 7.80 -24.63
N LYS A 76 -32.43 6.99 -23.94
CA LYS A 76 -32.94 7.27 -22.59
C LYS A 76 -32.22 6.45 -21.53
N GLU A 77 -31.84 7.10 -20.44
CA GLU A 77 -31.23 6.41 -19.28
C GLU A 77 -32.27 5.58 -18.53
N ASP A 78 -31.90 4.38 -18.18
CA ASP A 78 -32.68 3.48 -17.34
C ASP A 78 -31.97 3.29 -15.98
N PHE A 79 -32.36 4.12 -15.01
CA PHE A 79 -31.84 4.05 -13.64
C PHE A 79 -32.58 3.00 -12.79
N GLU A 80 -33.72 2.50 -13.21
CA GLU A 80 -34.48 1.50 -12.47
C GLU A 80 -33.76 0.16 -12.46
N SER A 81 -33.15 -0.22 -13.60
CA SER A 81 -32.36 -1.43 -13.74
C SER A 81 -31.01 -1.37 -13.03
N GLN A 82 -30.54 -0.16 -12.66
CA GLN A 82 -29.22 0.02 -12.05
C GLN A 82 -29.11 -0.65 -10.67
N HIS A 83 -28.11 -1.51 -10.52
CA HIS A 83 -27.84 -2.18 -9.23
C HIS A 83 -27.45 -1.18 -8.14
N SER A 84 -27.89 -1.42 -6.91
CA SER A 84 -27.69 -0.53 -5.75
C SER A 84 -26.22 -0.19 -5.47
N ASP A 85 -25.27 -1.10 -5.76
CA ASP A 85 -23.84 -0.87 -5.60
C ASP A 85 -23.31 0.32 -6.42
N PHE A 86 -23.98 0.64 -7.54
CA PHE A 86 -23.53 1.64 -8.50
C PHE A 86 -24.27 2.97 -8.42
N ARG A 87 -25.40 3.01 -7.70
CA ARG A 87 -26.24 4.21 -7.60
C ARG A 87 -25.44 5.41 -7.08
N GLY A 88 -25.55 6.53 -7.78
CA GLY A 88 -24.90 7.78 -7.42
C GLY A 88 -23.38 7.84 -7.67
N ARG A 89 -22.77 6.76 -8.20
CA ARG A 89 -21.32 6.68 -8.44
C ARG A 89 -20.93 6.45 -9.89
N ILE A 90 -21.91 6.21 -10.77
CA ILE A 90 -21.69 5.88 -12.18
C ILE A 90 -22.20 7.02 -13.05
N LYS A 91 -21.40 7.40 -14.06
CA LYS A 91 -21.77 8.34 -15.09
C LYS A 91 -21.28 7.86 -16.45
N LEU A 92 -22.13 7.92 -17.48
CA LEU A 92 -21.72 7.79 -18.87
C LEU A 92 -21.47 9.18 -19.46
N LEU A 93 -20.32 9.38 -20.12
CA LEU A 93 -19.98 10.64 -20.78
C LEU A 93 -20.68 10.67 -22.17
N LYS A 94 -21.94 11.10 -22.19
CA LYS A 94 -22.82 11.01 -23.38
C LYS A 94 -22.30 11.82 -24.56
N GLU A 95 -21.60 12.92 -24.32
CA GLU A 95 -20.97 13.78 -25.33
C GLU A 95 -19.94 13.03 -26.19
N LYS A 96 -19.40 11.94 -25.69
CA LYS A 96 -18.40 11.11 -26.37
C LYS A 96 -19.03 10.04 -27.25
N LEU A 97 -20.30 9.74 -27.07
CA LEU A 97 -21.00 8.73 -27.88
C LEU A 97 -21.07 9.10 -29.36
N SER A 98 -21.19 10.38 -29.71
CA SER A 98 -21.16 10.85 -31.09
C SER A 98 -19.83 10.58 -31.80
N LEU A 99 -18.76 10.39 -31.05
CA LEU A 99 -17.44 10.01 -31.52
C LEU A 99 -17.23 8.48 -31.55
N GLY A 100 -18.27 7.69 -31.27
CA GLY A 100 -18.16 6.24 -31.16
C GLY A 100 -17.44 5.77 -29.88
N GLN A 101 -17.39 6.61 -28.85
CA GLN A 101 -16.75 6.30 -27.58
C GLN A 101 -17.78 6.18 -26.46
N SER A 102 -17.85 5.02 -25.83
CA SER A 102 -18.64 4.78 -24.62
C SER A 102 -17.71 4.80 -23.40
N LEU A 103 -17.74 5.90 -22.66
CA LEU A 103 -16.89 6.15 -21.48
C LEU A 103 -17.74 6.05 -20.22
N LEU A 104 -17.47 5.01 -19.41
CA LEU A 104 -18.10 4.80 -18.11
C LEU A 104 -17.18 5.31 -17.02
N GLU A 105 -17.58 6.34 -16.30
CA GLU A 105 -16.90 6.85 -15.12
C GLU A 105 -17.48 6.22 -13.86
N ILE A 106 -16.63 5.66 -13.02
CA ILE A 106 -16.95 5.19 -11.67
C ILE A 106 -16.22 6.07 -10.67
N THR A 107 -16.96 6.75 -9.79
CA THR A 107 -16.39 7.59 -8.72
C THR A 107 -16.33 6.82 -7.40
N ASP A 108 -15.38 7.19 -6.52
CA ASP A 108 -15.17 6.58 -5.21
C ASP A 108 -15.15 5.05 -5.28
N VAL A 109 -14.22 4.53 -6.11
CA VAL A 109 -14.11 3.09 -6.40
C VAL A 109 -13.89 2.28 -5.11
N LYS A 110 -14.66 1.22 -4.95
CA LYS A 110 -14.60 0.28 -3.82
C LYS A 110 -13.92 -1.03 -4.25
N LEU A 111 -13.38 -1.81 -3.31
CA LEU A 111 -12.83 -3.14 -3.62
C LEU A 111 -13.87 -4.07 -4.26
N ARG A 112 -15.15 -3.93 -3.90
CA ARG A 112 -16.25 -4.70 -4.49
C ARG A 112 -16.54 -4.34 -5.95
N ASP A 113 -16.01 -3.21 -6.45
CA ASP A 113 -16.18 -2.82 -7.86
C ASP A 113 -15.19 -3.58 -8.77
N ALA A 114 -14.13 -4.17 -8.23
CA ALA A 114 -13.21 -5.01 -8.99
C ALA A 114 -13.96 -6.17 -9.67
N GLY A 115 -13.52 -6.55 -10.87
CA GLY A 115 -14.09 -7.65 -11.66
C GLY A 115 -14.26 -7.29 -13.13
N ASP A 116 -14.98 -8.14 -13.86
CA ASP A 116 -15.18 -8.00 -15.30
C ASP A 116 -16.41 -7.15 -15.61
N TYR A 117 -16.22 -6.15 -16.46
CA TYR A 117 -17.27 -5.29 -16.98
C TYR A 117 -17.47 -5.55 -18.47
N ARG A 118 -18.70 -5.82 -18.86
CA ARG A 118 -19.09 -5.97 -20.25
C ARG A 118 -19.72 -4.69 -20.74
N CYS A 119 -19.10 -4.06 -21.75
CA CYS A 119 -19.68 -2.97 -22.52
C CYS A 119 -20.42 -3.55 -23.70
N VAL A 120 -21.74 -3.42 -23.73
CA VAL A 120 -22.63 -3.90 -24.82
C VAL A 120 -23.15 -2.69 -25.57
N ILE A 121 -22.95 -2.65 -26.86
CA ILE A 121 -23.43 -1.58 -27.75
C ILE A 121 -24.36 -2.17 -28.80
N GLY A 122 -25.52 -1.52 -29.00
CA GLY A 122 -26.42 -1.81 -30.08
C GLY A 122 -26.66 -0.54 -30.92
N TYR A 123 -26.18 -0.53 -32.17
CA TYR A 123 -26.36 0.55 -33.15
C TYR A 123 -26.20 0.04 -34.58
N GLY A 124 -27.30 -0.26 -35.24
CA GLY A 124 -27.29 -0.91 -36.58
C GLY A 124 -26.78 -2.34 -36.60
N GLY A 125 -26.22 -2.80 -35.53
CA GLY A 125 -25.74 -4.14 -35.16
C GLY A 125 -25.60 -4.20 -33.65
N ALA A 126 -25.14 -5.33 -33.11
CA ALA A 126 -24.87 -5.46 -31.66
C ALA A 126 -23.62 -6.29 -31.42
N ASP A 127 -22.77 -5.81 -30.53
CA ASP A 127 -21.57 -6.50 -30.10
C ASP A 127 -21.19 -6.05 -28.68
N TYR A 128 -20.23 -6.72 -28.06
CA TYR A 128 -19.76 -6.38 -26.72
C TYR A 128 -18.26 -6.61 -26.57
N LYS A 129 -17.69 -5.93 -25.59
CA LYS A 129 -16.32 -6.17 -25.13
C LYS A 129 -16.28 -6.26 -23.62
N THR A 130 -15.42 -7.16 -23.11
CA THR A 130 -15.18 -7.31 -21.68
C THR A 130 -13.87 -6.60 -21.29
N ILE A 131 -13.93 -5.84 -20.18
CA ILE A 131 -12.85 -5.04 -19.62
C ILE A 131 -12.71 -5.41 -18.15
N ASN A 132 -11.51 -5.72 -17.69
CA ASN A 132 -11.25 -6.07 -16.29
C ASN A 132 -10.90 -4.83 -15.47
N LEU A 133 -11.58 -4.60 -14.35
CA LEU A 133 -11.25 -3.57 -13.37
C LEU A 133 -10.55 -4.20 -12.17
N ARG A 134 -9.29 -3.81 -11.94
CA ARG A 134 -8.51 -4.19 -10.77
C ARG A 134 -8.47 -3.03 -9.78
N VAL A 135 -8.80 -3.31 -8.53
CA VAL A 135 -8.79 -2.29 -7.47
C VAL A 135 -7.73 -2.66 -6.46
N LYS A 136 -6.88 -1.69 -6.12
CA LYS A 136 -5.82 -1.84 -5.11
C LYS A 136 -6.02 -0.91 -3.93
N ALA A 137 -5.51 -1.31 -2.77
CA ALA A 137 -5.38 -0.46 -1.58
C ALA A 137 -3.98 -0.69 -1.00
N PRO A 138 -2.98 0.16 -1.30
CA PRO A 138 -1.61 -0.03 -0.85
C PRO A 138 -1.47 0.07 0.67
N TYR A 139 -0.54 -0.70 1.25
CA TYR A 139 -0.20 -0.70 2.68
C TYR A 139 0.62 0.55 3.05
N ARG A 140 0.00 1.75 3.10
CA ARG A 140 0.71 3.02 3.28
C ARG A 140 1.03 3.35 4.73
N THR A 141 0.14 2.98 5.65
CA THR A 141 0.29 3.31 7.07
C THR A 141 0.69 2.07 7.84
N ILE A 142 1.92 2.04 8.35
CA ILE A 142 2.42 0.96 9.18
C ILE A 142 2.50 1.43 10.63
N THR A 143 1.68 0.83 11.49
CA THR A 143 1.78 1.03 12.95
C THR A 143 2.86 0.12 13.49
N GLN A 144 3.78 0.67 14.29
CA GLN A 144 4.94 -0.01 14.84
C GLN A 144 4.83 -0.13 16.35
N GLY A 145 5.41 -1.19 16.90
CA GLY A 145 5.57 -1.38 18.33
C GLY A 145 6.90 -2.06 18.63
N VAL A 146 7.62 -1.54 19.62
CA VAL A 146 8.87 -2.13 20.15
C VAL A 146 8.71 -2.24 21.64
N VAL A 147 8.75 -3.47 22.18
CA VAL A 147 8.54 -3.73 23.61
C VAL A 147 9.63 -4.66 24.11
N SER A 148 10.31 -4.27 25.21
CA SER A 148 11.23 -5.16 25.93
C SER A 148 10.43 -6.23 26.67
N THR A 149 10.88 -7.48 26.58
CA THR A 149 10.30 -8.62 27.31
C THR A 149 11.25 -9.18 28.37
N GLY A 150 12.34 -8.43 28.67
CA GLY A 150 13.38 -8.84 29.62
C GLY A 150 14.48 -9.67 28.97
N ASP A 151 15.63 -9.85 29.67
CA ASP A 151 16.78 -10.67 29.24
C ASP A 151 17.30 -10.36 27.82
N ASN A 152 17.36 -9.08 27.43
CA ASN A 152 17.73 -8.62 26.09
C ASN A 152 16.82 -9.21 24.98
N LYS A 153 15.58 -9.56 25.32
CA LYS A 153 14.57 -9.99 24.37
C LYS A 153 13.63 -8.84 24.04
N TRP A 154 13.32 -8.72 22.77
CA TRP A 154 12.46 -7.67 22.23
C TRP A 154 11.36 -8.28 21.39
N LYS A 155 10.16 -7.73 21.55
CA LYS A 155 8.99 -8.00 20.71
C LYS A 155 8.77 -6.80 19.80
N LEU A 156 9.04 -7.00 18.52
CA LEU A 156 8.82 -6.02 17.46
C LEU A 156 7.49 -6.35 16.78
N THR A 157 6.64 -5.36 16.55
CA THR A 157 5.32 -5.55 15.93
C THR A 157 5.12 -4.54 14.82
N CYS A 158 4.67 -5.02 13.67
CA CYS A 158 4.18 -4.20 12.56
C CYS A 158 2.75 -4.55 12.23
N ARG A 159 1.92 -3.53 12.02
CA ARG A 159 0.54 -3.70 11.59
C ARG A 159 0.20 -2.71 10.49
N SER A 160 -0.44 -3.21 9.44
CA SER A 160 -0.95 -2.38 8.35
C SER A 160 -2.20 -3.01 7.74
N GLU A 161 -2.92 -2.24 6.92
CA GLU A 161 -4.06 -2.74 6.16
C GLU A 161 -3.94 -2.36 4.69
N GLY A 162 -4.39 -3.25 3.81
CA GLY A 162 -4.31 -3.05 2.37
C GLY A 162 -4.94 -4.17 1.56
N TYR A 163 -4.82 -4.08 0.22
CA TYR A 163 -5.32 -5.08 -0.72
C TYR A 163 -4.56 -4.98 -2.06
N PRO A 164 -4.17 -6.10 -2.69
CA PRO A 164 -4.27 -7.49 -2.26
C PRO A 164 -3.42 -7.84 -1.03
N GLN A 165 -3.46 -9.11 -0.60
CA GLN A 165 -2.69 -9.58 0.55
C GLN A 165 -1.18 -9.38 0.33
N ALA A 166 -0.50 -8.77 1.30
CA ALA A 166 0.95 -8.60 1.28
C ALA A 166 1.66 -9.66 2.14
N LYS A 167 2.84 -10.09 1.70
CA LYS A 167 3.78 -10.85 2.53
C LYS A 167 4.53 -9.86 3.43
N VAL A 168 4.72 -10.17 4.70
CA VAL A 168 5.58 -9.37 5.58
C VAL A 168 6.96 -10.00 5.64
N ILE A 169 7.97 -9.19 5.34
CA ILE A 169 9.38 -9.56 5.35
C ILE A 169 10.07 -8.80 6.48
N TRP A 170 10.86 -9.51 7.28
CA TRP A 170 11.66 -8.92 8.33
C TRP A 170 13.14 -9.00 8.01
N GLN A 171 13.83 -7.88 8.10
CA GLN A 171 15.28 -7.81 7.86
C GLN A 171 15.98 -7.04 8.97
N SER A 172 17.21 -7.48 9.30
CA SER A 172 18.12 -6.70 10.15
C SER A 172 18.80 -5.58 9.34
N ARG A 173 19.49 -4.67 10.01
CA ARG A 173 20.33 -3.64 9.38
C ARG A 173 21.38 -4.22 8.41
N GLU A 174 21.83 -5.45 8.66
CA GLU A 174 22.81 -6.14 7.81
C GLU A 174 22.15 -6.96 6.70
N CYS A 175 20.88 -6.64 6.34
CA CYS A 175 20.09 -7.30 5.30
C CYS A 175 19.86 -8.81 5.54
N LYS A 176 20.00 -9.28 6.79
CA LYS A 176 19.70 -10.66 7.14
C LYS A 176 18.20 -10.88 7.20
N ASP A 177 17.69 -11.86 6.48
CA ASP A 177 16.28 -12.28 6.52
C ASP A 177 15.96 -12.93 7.88
N LEU A 178 14.92 -12.42 8.52
CA LEU A 178 14.41 -12.88 9.81
C LEU A 178 12.94 -13.30 9.73
N THR A 179 12.38 -13.37 8.53
CA THR A 179 10.95 -13.60 8.26
C THR A 179 10.46 -14.92 8.88
N ASP A 180 11.25 -15.97 8.79
CA ASP A 180 10.91 -17.30 9.36
C ASP A 180 10.79 -17.30 10.91
N LYS A 181 11.33 -16.28 11.58
CA LYS A 181 11.24 -16.12 13.04
C LYS A 181 10.03 -15.29 13.48
N ALA A 182 9.35 -14.69 12.51
CA ALA A 182 8.19 -13.85 12.78
C ALA A 182 6.89 -14.65 12.73
N ASN A 183 5.93 -14.23 13.54
CA ASN A 183 4.56 -14.72 13.48
C ASN A 183 3.70 -13.66 12.80
N THR A 184 3.10 -14.02 11.65
CA THR A 184 2.25 -13.10 10.88
C THR A 184 0.82 -13.63 10.83
N SER A 185 -0.13 -12.79 11.22
CA SER A 185 -1.56 -13.07 11.15
C SER A 185 -2.25 -12.16 10.14
N TYR A 186 -3.28 -12.70 9.50
CA TYR A 186 -4.09 -12.04 8.49
C TYR A 186 -5.55 -12.09 8.88
N GLU A 187 -6.21 -10.95 8.89
CA GLU A 187 -7.65 -10.82 9.11
C GLU A 187 -8.25 -10.08 7.91
N ILE A 188 -9.42 -10.51 7.45
CA ILE A 188 -10.16 -9.82 6.40
C ILE A 188 -11.29 -9.02 7.04
N GLY A 189 -11.28 -7.71 6.84
CA GLY A 189 -12.35 -6.83 7.30
C GLY A 189 -13.62 -6.97 6.45
N SER A 190 -14.73 -6.45 6.96
CA SER A 190 -16.01 -6.36 6.21
C SER A 190 -15.88 -5.53 4.92
N ASP A 191 -14.90 -4.64 4.87
CA ASP A 191 -14.52 -3.82 3.72
C ASP A 191 -13.60 -4.54 2.73
N LYS A 192 -13.30 -5.83 2.97
CA LYS A 192 -12.42 -6.72 2.22
C LYS A 192 -10.93 -6.34 2.26
N LEU A 193 -10.52 -5.40 3.11
CA LEU A 193 -9.11 -5.14 3.36
C LEU A 193 -8.49 -6.27 4.21
N TYR A 194 -7.25 -6.62 3.88
CA TYR A 194 -6.43 -7.45 4.75
C TYR A 194 -5.83 -6.58 5.86
N ARG A 195 -6.10 -6.91 7.10
CA ARG A 195 -5.42 -6.40 8.29
C ARG A 195 -4.32 -7.37 8.64
N VAL A 196 -3.09 -6.93 8.42
CA VAL A 196 -1.91 -7.78 8.59
C VAL A 196 -1.16 -7.33 9.83
N THR A 197 -0.94 -8.26 10.75
CA THR A 197 -0.13 -8.04 11.96
C THR A 197 1.00 -9.04 11.97
N SER A 198 2.24 -8.56 12.02
CA SER A 198 3.43 -9.38 12.10
C SER A 198 4.25 -9.04 13.33
N THR A 199 4.70 -10.07 14.03
CA THR A 199 5.45 -9.95 15.28
C THR A 199 6.72 -10.76 15.20
N LEU A 200 7.87 -10.09 15.38
CA LEU A 200 9.19 -10.70 15.48
C LEU A 200 9.66 -10.66 16.94
N THR A 201 10.00 -11.82 17.52
CA THR A 201 10.60 -11.88 18.86
C THR A 201 12.05 -12.32 18.74
N ILE A 202 12.97 -11.47 19.19
CA ILE A 202 14.40 -11.68 19.04
C ILE A 202 15.18 -11.32 20.30
N LYS A 203 16.39 -11.88 20.43
CA LYS A 203 17.43 -11.36 21.33
C LYS A 203 18.27 -10.37 20.55
N SER A 204 18.36 -9.15 21.03
CA SER A 204 19.08 -8.08 20.36
C SER A 204 19.66 -7.09 21.38
N ARG A 205 20.65 -6.31 20.94
CA ARG A 205 21.23 -5.20 21.72
C ARG A 205 20.40 -3.94 21.53
N ILE A 206 20.61 -2.98 22.40
CA ILE A 206 20.15 -1.61 22.21
C ILE A 206 20.87 -1.03 20.99
N ASP A 207 20.22 -0.09 20.28
CA ASP A 207 20.67 0.57 19.05
C ASP A 207 20.66 -0.31 17.77
N GLU A 208 20.05 -1.49 17.82
CA GLU A 208 19.83 -2.26 16.58
C GLU A 208 18.59 -1.81 15.84
N ILE A 209 18.68 -1.87 14.49
CA ILE A 209 17.63 -1.45 13.56
C ILE A 209 17.10 -2.67 12.80
N PHE A 210 15.78 -2.72 12.68
CA PHE A 210 15.05 -3.75 11.93
C PHE A 210 14.10 -3.11 10.93
N TYR A 211 13.93 -3.79 9.82
CA TYR A 211 12.99 -3.38 8.76
C TYR A 211 11.84 -4.37 8.72
N CYS A 212 10.63 -3.84 8.70
CA CYS A 212 9.40 -4.57 8.48
C CYS A 212 8.83 -4.13 7.13
N ILE A 213 8.78 -5.03 6.16
CA ILE A 213 8.45 -4.72 4.77
C ILE A 213 7.17 -5.47 4.38
N PHE A 214 6.15 -4.73 3.96
CA PHE A 214 4.92 -5.26 3.38
C PHE A 214 5.12 -5.36 1.87
N TRP A 215 5.37 -6.54 1.38
CA TRP A 215 5.57 -6.83 -0.04
C TRP A 215 4.29 -7.37 -0.69
N ASN A 216 3.80 -6.66 -1.70
CA ASN A 216 2.68 -7.08 -2.50
C ASN A 216 3.16 -7.58 -3.87
N LYS A 217 3.18 -8.90 -4.07
CA LYS A 217 3.66 -9.54 -5.30
C LYS A 217 2.81 -9.16 -6.52
N GLU A 218 1.49 -9.05 -6.38
CA GLU A 218 0.60 -8.77 -7.52
C GLU A 218 0.77 -7.35 -8.07
N LEU A 219 1.11 -6.40 -7.19
CA LEU A 219 1.31 -5.00 -7.55
C LEU A 219 2.77 -4.65 -7.82
N GLN A 220 3.72 -5.54 -7.47
CA GLN A 220 5.15 -5.25 -7.45
C GLN A 220 5.47 -4.00 -6.62
N GLU A 221 4.76 -3.80 -5.51
CA GLU A 221 4.89 -2.63 -4.62
C GLU A 221 5.27 -3.08 -3.22
N ASN A 222 6.11 -2.30 -2.55
CA ASN A 222 6.44 -2.50 -1.14
C ASN A 222 6.24 -1.22 -0.32
N THR A 223 6.02 -1.42 0.97
CA THR A 223 6.02 -0.34 1.97
C THR A 223 6.76 -0.85 3.19
N SER A 224 7.71 -0.09 3.70
CA SER A 224 8.55 -0.50 4.82
C SER A 224 8.43 0.44 6.02
N ALA A 225 8.65 -0.12 7.19
CA ALA A 225 8.81 0.59 8.45
C ALA A 225 10.15 0.24 9.08
N ILE A 226 10.76 1.22 9.74
CA ILE A 226 12.05 1.08 10.44
C ILE A 226 11.76 1.02 11.93
N LEU A 227 12.15 -0.07 12.59
CA LEU A 227 12.02 -0.24 14.03
C LEU A 227 13.41 -0.14 14.66
N HIS A 228 13.54 0.80 15.58
CA HIS A 228 14.77 1.02 16.34
C HIS A 228 14.59 0.55 17.78
N ILE A 229 15.47 -0.28 18.25
CA ILE A 229 15.52 -0.69 19.65
C ILE A 229 16.29 0.39 20.42
N ALA A 230 15.56 1.35 20.98
CA ALA A 230 16.12 2.41 21.80
C ALA A 230 16.06 2.01 23.29
N GLU A 231 16.97 2.55 24.10
CA GLU A 231 16.87 2.48 25.56
C GLU A 231 15.59 3.23 26.01
N ASP A 232 14.78 2.61 26.88
CA ASP A 232 13.57 3.25 27.40
C ASP A 232 13.97 4.53 28.16
N SER A 233 13.66 5.69 27.58
CA SER A 233 13.98 7.00 28.15
C SER A 233 13.33 7.22 29.54
N ALA A 234 12.26 6.50 29.85
CA ALA A 234 11.59 6.54 31.14
C ALA A 234 12.44 6.03 32.29
N ASP A 235 13.29 4.97 32.07
CA ASP A 235 14.16 4.43 33.08
C ASP A 235 15.39 5.33 33.31
N THR A 236 15.83 6.00 32.26
CA THR A 236 16.95 6.97 32.32
C THR A 236 16.53 8.23 33.09
N GLU A 237 15.33 8.74 32.91
CA GLU A 237 14.81 9.92 33.59
C GLU A 237 14.65 9.63 35.13
N HIS A 238 14.14 8.43 35.45
CA HIS A 238 14.00 8.02 36.86
C HIS A 238 15.34 7.84 37.55
N ARG A 239 16.37 7.30 36.88
CA ARG A 239 17.75 7.17 37.37
C ARG A 239 18.40 8.53 37.54
N HIS A 240 18.18 9.48 36.66
CA HIS A 240 18.68 10.86 36.77
C HIS A 240 18.03 11.60 37.92
N ILE A 241 16.73 11.45 38.13
CA ILE A 241 16.01 12.04 39.27
C ILE A 241 16.47 11.46 40.57
N LEU A 242 16.61 10.12 40.68
CA LEU A 242 17.18 9.45 41.87
C LEU A 242 18.62 9.89 42.12
N GLY A 243 19.46 9.97 41.09
CA GLY A 243 20.83 10.48 41.19
C GLY A 243 20.88 11.92 41.67
N ALA A 244 20.02 12.81 41.14
CA ALA A 244 19.92 14.18 41.59
C ALA A 244 19.46 14.32 43.02
N ILE A 245 18.51 13.49 43.48
CA ILE A 245 18.03 13.44 44.89
C ILE A 245 19.19 12.98 45.84
N ILE A 246 19.94 11.95 45.44
CA ILE A 246 21.09 11.47 46.23
C ILE A 246 22.18 12.54 46.34
N ILE A 247 22.48 13.25 45.24
CA ILE A 247 23.47 14.34 45.23
C ILE A 247 23.00 15.50 46.13
N MET A 248 21.74 15.89 46.00
CA MET A 248 21.16 16.97 46.84
C MET A 248 21.14 16.62 48.33
N THR A 249 20.80 15.37 48.69
CA THR A 249 20.82 14.92 50.07
C THR A 249 22.26 14.87 50.63
N ALA A 250 23.23 14.45 49.82
CA ALA A 250 24.64 14.46 50.20
C ALA A 250 25.18 15.89 50.37
N LEU A 251 24.81 16.83 49.49
CA LEU A 251 25.18 18.24 49.62
C LEU A 251 24.53 18.88 50.83
N PHE A 252 23.26 18.61 51.11
CA PHE A 252 22.57 19.09 52.32
C PHE A 252 23.22 18.52 53.59
N GLY A 253 23.56 17.24 53.59
CA GLY A 253 24.30 16.57 54.68
C GLY A 253 25.67 17.18 54.91
N SER A 254 26.44 17.46 53.84
CA SER A 254 27.76 18.08 53.95
C SER A 254 27.70 19.53 54.42
N VAL A 255 26.69 20.33 53.96
CA VAL A 255 26.47 21.71 54.44
C VAL A 255 26.05 21.70 55.92
N LEU A 256 25.23 20.74 56.36
CA LEU A 256 24.85 20.57 57.75
C LEU A 256 26.06 20.21 58.63
N LEU A 257 26.86 19.25 58.17
CA LEU A 257 28.11 18.88 58.84
C LEU A 257 29.11 20.05 58.89
N LEU A 258 29.25 20.83 57.79
CA LEU A 258 30.08 22.01 57.76
C LEU A 258 29.60 23.07 58.76
N ARG A 259 28.28 23.31 58.83
CA ARG A 259 27.66 24.22 59.81
C ARG A 259 27.91 23.72 61.25
N LEU A 260 27.85 22.43 61.50
CA LEU A 260 28.16 21.83 62.81
C LEU A 260 29.65 21.91 63.09
N CYS A 261 30.54 21.68 62.10
CA CYS A 261 32.00 21.84 62.23
C CYS A 261 32.38 23.30 62.42
N ILE A 262 31.79 24.25 61.68
CA ILE A 262 32.02 25.69 61.87
C ILE A 262 31.56 26.15 63.25
N LYS A 263 30.46 25.57 63.76
CA LYS A 263 30.00 25.82 65.13
C LYS A 263 30.99 25.26 66.16
N LYS A 264 31.71 24.17 65.80
CA LYS A 264 32.76 23.50 66.65
C LYS A 264 34.14 24.10 66.45
N VAL A 265 34.42 24.70 65.26
CA VAL A 265 35.72 25.30 64.88
C VAL A 265 35.76 26.81 65.11
N ARG A 266 34.68 27.40 65.59
CA ARG A 266 34.81 28.74 66.21
C ARG A 266 35.71 28.68 67.51
N THR A 267 36.26 27.48 67.76
CA THR A 267 37.22 27.28 68.91
C THR A 267 38.58 26.84 68.46
N ASN A 268 38.94 26.59 67.18
CA ASN A 268 40.35 26.36 66.82
C ASN A 268 40.67 26.77 65.39
N LYS A 269 41.64 27.60 65.25
CA LYS A 269 42.26 28.25 64.12
C LYS A 269 43.30 27.34 63.43
N ASP A 270 43.48 27.58 62.16
CA ASP A 270 44.65 27.44 61.28
C ASP A 270 44.91 26.19 60.43
N ASN A 271 45.13 26.53 59.16
CA ASN A 271 46.07 26.01 58.15
C ASN A 271 45.62 25.01 57.03
N GLY A 272 45.74 25.50 55.79
CA GLY A 272 46.59 24.99 54.68
C GLY A 272 45.99 24.26 53.43
N THR A 273 45.84 24.92 52.37
CA THR A 273 46.11 24.72 50.93
C THR A 273 46.03 23.35 50.13
N PRO A 274 46.22 23.32 48.75
CA PRO A 274 45.18 23.01 47.72
C PRO A 274 45.62 21.89 46.71
N VAL A 275 44.94 21.85 45.48
CA VAL A 275 45.32 21.16 44.19
C VAL A 275 44.44 19.94 43.84
N ALA A 276 44.03 19.63 42.64
CA ALA A 276 44.16 20.02 41.24
C ALA A 276 43.11 19.30 40.35
N ALA A 277 43.02 19.74 39.10
CA ALA A 277 42.09 19.31 38.04
C ALA A 277 42.54 18.07 37.28
N LEU A 278 41.60 17.40 36.60
CA LEU A 278 41.91 16.59 35.38
C LEU A 278 40.72 16.47 34.45
N SER A 279 40.98 16.72 33.15
CA SER A 279 40.11 16.61 31.99
C SER A 279 40.22 15.24 31.32
N ILE A 280 39.18 14.73 30.68
CA ILE A 280 39.30 13.67 29.65
C ILE A 280 38.31 13.89 28.47
N ALA A 281 38.82 13.56 27.28
CA ALA A 281 38.36 13.86 25.93
C ALA A 281 37.29 12.89 25.37
N LYS A 282 36.60 13.41 24.33
CA LYS A 282 35.69 12.71 23.45
C LYS A 282 36.39 11.80 22.45
N LEU A 283 35.76 10.70 22.07
CA LEU A 283 36.03 9.99 20.80
C LEU A 283 34.71 9.71 20.06
N SER A 284 34.63 10.23 18.87
CA SER A 284 33.57 9.99 17.87
C SER A 284 33.98 8.81 16.97
N LYS A 285 33.04 7.99 16.58
CA LYS A 285 33.22 7.04 15.47
C LYS A 285 31.95 6.93 14.64
N ASP A 286 31.99 7.55 13.47
CA ASP A 286 31.03 7.41 12.38
C ASP A 286 31.08 6.00 11.78
N LYS A 287 29.92 5.41 11.48
CA LYS A 287 29.79 4.23 10.65
C LYS A 287 28.71 4.41 9.61
N ASP A 288 29.13 4.29 8.39
CA ASP A 288 28.43 4.32 7.11
C ASP A 288 27.20 3.39 7.09
N THR A 289 26.04 3.92 6.75
CA THR A 289 24.78 3.18 6.66
C THR A 289 24.43 2.93 5.18
N ARG A 290 24.56 1.68 4.72
CA ARG A 290 23.96 1.23 3.47
C ARG A 290 22.46 0.96 3.67
N ASP A 291 21.64 1.54 2.79
CA ASP A 291 20.19 1.37 2.78
C ASP A 291 19.84 0.01 2.12
N CYS A 292 19.15 -0.84 2.88
CA CYS A 292 18.77 -2.20 2.43
C CYS A 292 17.56 -2.24 1.49
N ARG A 293 17.05 -1.08 1.07
CA ARG A 293 15.77 -1.01 0.33
C ARG A 293 15.79 -1.66 -1.05
N ASP A 294 16.97 -1.77 -1.68
CA ASP A 294 17.06 -2.21 -3.08
C ASP A 294 17.67 -3.62 -3.28
N ALA A 295 18.25 -4.22 -2.25
CA ALA A 295 19.05 -5.45 -2.42
C ALA A 295 18.28 -6.78 -2.31
N SER A 296 17.01 -6.80 -1.87
CA SER A 296 16.31 -8.05 -1.54
C SER A 296 15.30 -8.53 -2.59
N PHE A 297 15.09 -7.77 -3.68
CA PHE A 297 14.06 -8.09 -4.67
C PHE A 297 14.57 -8.83 -5.90
N GLU A 298 15.86 -8.73 -6.23
CA GLU A 298 16.44 -9.41 -7.40
C GLU A 298 16.68 -10.91 -7.20
N ASP A 299 16.95 -11.37 -5.98
CA ASP A 299 17.28 -12.79 -5.72
C ASP A 299 16.05 -13.73 -5.66
N GLU A 300 14.86 -13.24 -5.36
CA GLU A 300 13.64 -14.07 -5.40
C GLU A 300 13.11 -14.26 -6.84
N GLU A 301 13.33 -13.32 -7.74
CA GLU A 301 12.95 -13.46 -9.16
C GLU A 301 13.81 -14.50 -9.89
N LEU A 302 15.09 -14.56 -9.56
CA LEU A 302 16.03 -15.56 -10.13
C LEU A 302 15.73 -17.00 -9.67
N LYS A 303 15.23 -17.19 -8.45
CA LYS A 303 14.82 -18.51 -7.97
C LYS A 303 13.52 -19.02 -8.61
N TYR A 304 12.58 -18.13 -8.92
CA TYR A 304 11.30 -18.51 -9.53
C TYR A 304 11.42 -18.82 -11.02
N ILE A 305 12.30 -18.11 -11.74
CA ILE A 305 12.54 -18.35 -13.18
C ILE A 305 13.24 -19.71 -13.41
N GLN A 306 13.99 -20.23 -12.44
CA GLN A 306 14.60 -21.56 -12.55
C GLN A 306 13.63 -22.73 -12.29
N ILE A 307 12.51 -22.50 -11.62
CA ILE A 307 11.50 -23.58 -11.32
C ILE A 307 10.50 -23.73 -12.49
N GLU A 308 10.30 -22.71 -13.31
CA GLU A 308 9.38 -22.78 -14.46
C GLU A 308 10.03 -23.33 -15.74
N LYS A 309 11.35 -23.65 -15.72
CA LYS A 309 12.09 -24.22 -16.85
C LYS A 309 12.55 -25.67 -16.66
N THR A 310 12.07 -26.33 -15.60
CA THR A 310 12.20 -27.78 -15.40
C THR A 310 10.83 -28.43 -15.39
#